data_18bbec4dedc0a2af20e8c0a17acc688c
#
_entry.id   18bbec4dedc0a2af20e8c0a17acc688c
#
_cell.length_a   1.000
_cell.length_b   1.000
_cell.length_c   1.000
_cell.angle_alpha   90.00
_cell.angle_beta   90.00
_cell.angle_gamma   90.00
#
_symmetry.space_group_name_H-M   'P 1'
#
loop_
_entity.id
_entity.type
_entity.pdbx_description
1 polymer ?
#
loop_
_entity_poly.entity_id
_entity_poly.type
_entity_poly.pdbx_seq_one_letter_code
_entity_poly.pdbx_strand_id
1 'polypeptide(L)'
;MLPDRKEAESFLRESEEIHPGPWADHCRTAAECAEKIARNCSGLDPEKAYIIGLLHDIGRRIETGTHFKHIVDGYECMMEYGYDEVARVCMTHSFQIKNIESYVGKIDVPEEKSEMARTFLNHIELDDYDLLIQLCDAIALPEGPVSMEKRLRDIEERYGSYPEDKRQRCYELKAYFEEKMGRSLYDVIGVDEITLP
;
A
#
# COMPACT_ATOMS: atom_id res chain seq x y z
N MET A 1 -14.80 -9.96 -3.28
CA MET A 1 -15.64 -9.58 -2.09
C MET A 1 -14.78 -8.81 -1.11
N LEU A 2 -15.40 -7.94 -0.28
CA LEU A 2 -14.69 -7.19 0.78
C LEU A 2 -15.31 -7.53 2.15
N PRO A 3 -14.53 -7.50 3.25
CA PRO A 3 -15.11 -7.45 4.59
C PRO A 3 -15.83 -6.11 4.78
N ASP A 4 -16.71 -6.01 5.78
CA ASP A 4 -17.14 -4.71 6.24
C ASP A 4 -16.02 -4.01 7.06
N ARG A 5 -16.16 -2.70 7.32
CA ARG A 5 -15.15 -1.92 8.07
C ARG A 5 -14.85 -2.52 9.44
N LYS A 6 -15.88 -2.93 10.17
CA LYS A 6 -15.73 -3.50 11.52
C LYS A 6 -14.98 -4.83 11.50
N GLU A 7 -15.26 -5.66 10.51
CA GLU A 7 -14.53 -6.92 10.29
C GLU A 7 -13.07 -6.64 9.93
N ALA A 8 -12.81 -5.68 9.03
CA ALA A 8 -11.46 -5.29 8.65
C ALA A 8 -10.64 -4.75 9.83
N GLU A 9 -11.23 -3.88 10.66
CA GLU A 9 -10.60 -3.34 11.87
C GLU A 9 -10.34 -4.43 12.91
N SER A 10 -11.27 -5.38 13.07
CA SER A 10 -11.07 -6.53 13.98
C SER A 10 -9.94 -7.43 13.46
N PHE A 11 -9.93 -7.70 12.17
CA PHE A 11 -8.91 -8.53 11.54
C PHE A 11 -7.51 -7.93 11.68
N LEU A 12 -7.35 -6.61 11.45
CA LEU A 12 -6.07 -5.94 11.68
C LEU A 12 -5.65 -6.01 13.15
N ARG A 13 -6.54 -5.70 14.08
CA ARG A 13 -6.24 -5.74 15.52
C ARG A 13 -5.81 -7.14 15.97
N GLU A 14 -6.54 -8.18 15.59
CA GLU A 14 -6.18 -9.57 15.92
C GLU A 14 -4.83 -9.96 15.31
N SER A 15 -4.54 -9.46 14.11
CA SER A 15 -3.28 -9.70 13.43
C SER A 15 -2.10 -8.97 14.11
N GLU A 16 -2.34 -7.76 14.60
CA GLU A 16 -1.36 -7.00 15.40
C GLU A 16 -1.09 -7.69 16.76
N GLU A 17 -2.10 -8.29 17.40
CA GLU A 17 -1.91 -9.10 18.62
C GLU A 17 -1.04 -10.35 18.36
N ILE A 18 -1.19 -11.00 17.19
CA ILE A 18 -0.36 -12.15 16.78
C ILE A 18 1.08 -11.70 16.53
N HIS A 19 1.26 -10.59 15.85
CA HIS A 19 2.57 -10.07 15.47
C HIS A 19 2.68 -8.55 15.67
N PRO A 20 2.98 -8.09 16.90
CA PRO A 20 3.06 -6.67 17.22
C PRO A 20 4.17 -5.96 16.43
N GLY A 21 3.88 -4.75 15.95
CA GLY A 21 4.86 -3.94 15.24
C GLY A 21 4.26 -2.66 14.66
N PRO A 22 5.10 -1.73 14.18
CA PRO A 22 4.66 -0.45 13.63
C PRO A 22 3.89 -0.59 12.31
N TRP A 23 3.88 -1.77 11.72
CA TRP A 23 3.20 -2.05 10.45
C TRP A 23 1.67 -1.85 10.53
N ALA A 24 1.05 -2.17 11.68
CA ALA A 24 -0.38 -1.99 11.85
C ALA A 24 -0.78 -0.50 11.88
N ASP A 25 0.02 0.35 12.53
CA ASP A 25 -0.20 1.80 12.52
C ASP A 25 0.07 2.41 11.14
N HIS A 26 1.06 1.90 10.42
CA HIS A 26 1.26 2.25 9.00
C HIS A 26 0.01 1.91 8.16
N CYS A 27 -0.60 0.74 8.34
CA CYS A 27 -1.84 0.36 7.65
C CYS A 27 -3.00 1.31 7.99
N ARG A 28 -3.15 1.71 9.26
CA ARG A 28 -4.16 2.70 9.68
C ARG A 28 -3.96 4.03 8.98
N THR A 29 -2.72 4.52 8.95
CA THR A 29 -2.37 5.76 8.26
C THR A 29 -2.67 5.68 6.76
N ALA A 30 -2.29 4.58 6.10
CA ALA A 30 -2.58 4.37 4.68
C ALA A 30 -4.08 4.34 4.40
N ALA A 31 -4.87 3.67 5.26
CA ALA A 31 -6.32 3.60 5.17
C ALA A 31 -6.99 4.98 5.28
N GLU A 32 -6.58 5.78 6.26
CA GLU A 32 -7.09 7.15 6.45
C GLU A 32 -6.75 8.06 5.25
N CYS A 33 -5.55 7.94 4.71
CA CYS A 33 -5.15 8.67 3.49
C CYS A 33 -6.02 8.22 2.30
N ALA A 34 -6.21 6.92 2.11
CA ALA A 34 -7.01 6.37 1.02
C ALA A 34 -8.47 6.84 1.10
N GLU A 35 -9.07 6.80 2.28
CA GLU A 35 -10.44 7.31 2.50
C GLU A 35 -10.56 8.80 2.18
N LYS A 36 -9.62 9.63 2.67
CA LYS A 36 -9.62 11.08 2.43
C LYS A 36 -9.47 11.41 0.93
N ILE A 37 -8.58 10.72 0.23
CA ILE A 37 -8.36 10.90 -1.20
C ILE A 37 -9.61 10.46 -1.97
N ALA A 38 -10.14 9.27 -1.68
CA ALA A 38 -11.32 8.73 -2.35
C ALA A 38 -12.56 9.61 -2.17
N ARG A 39 -12.75 10.25 -1.02
CA ARG A 39 -13.84 11.24 -0.79
C ARG A 39 -13.79 12.45 -1.72
N ASN A 40 -12.62 12.75 -2.26
CA ASN A 40 -12.41 13.87 -3.19
C ASN A 40 -12.31 13.41 -4.66
N CYS A 41 -12.40 12.10 -4.93
CA CYS A 41 -12.36 11.54 -6.28
C CYS A 41 -13.72 11.01 -6.69
N SER A 42 -14.26 11.48 -7.81
CA SER A 42 -15.44 10.87 -8.41
C SER A 42 -15.14 9.45 -8.87
N GLY A 43 -16.02 8.50 -8.56
CA GLY A 43 -15.88 7.10 -8.99
C GLY A 43 -15.13 6.18 -8.04
N LEU A 44 -14.62 6.70 -6.91
CA LEU A 44 -14.07 5.89 -5.81
C LEU A 44 -15.02 5.85 -4.62
N ASP A 45 -15.19 4.68 -4.03
CA ASP A 45 -15.89 4.47 -2.78
C ASP A 45 -14.91 4.65 -1.61
N PRO A 46 -15.10 5.68 -0.74
CA PRO A 46 -14.21 5.92 0.39
C PRO A 46 -14.15 4.77 1.41
N GLU A 47 -15.26 4.06 1.60
CA GLU A 47 -15.32 2.92 2.52
C GLU A 47 -14.49 1.76 1.98
N LYS A 48 -14.63 1.44 0.70
CA LYS A 48 -13.79 0.44 0.03
C LYS A 48 -12.31 0.84 0.10
N ALA A 49 -11.98 2.10 -0.20
CA ALA A 49 -10.61 2.61 -0.17
C ALA A 49 -9.98 2.46 1.24
N TYR A 50 -10.75 2.76 2.29
CA TYR A 50 -10.31 2.55 3.68
C TYR A 50 -10.02 1.09 3.96
N ILE A 51 -10.93 0.17 3.64
CA ILE A 51 -10.82 -1.25 3.95
C ILE A 51 -9.58 -1.88 3.26
N ILE A 52 -9.41 -1.63 1.98
CA ILE A 52 -8.27 -2.18 1.24
C ILE A 52 -6.93 -1.56 1.69
N GLY A 53 -6.93 -0.26 2.03
CA GLY A 53 -5.77 0.41 2.62
C GLY A 53 -5.41 -0.14 3.99
N LEU A 54 -6.42 -0.48 4.82
CA LEU A 54 -6.22 -1.03 6.16
C LEU A 54 -5.58 -2.43 6.13
N LEU A 55 -5.86 -3.21 5.09
CA LEU A 55 -5.44 -4.60 5.00
C LEU A 55 -4.34 -4.86 3.94
N HIS A 56 -3.80 -3.82 3.28
CA HIS A 56 -2.83 -4.00 2.20
C HIS A 56 -1.55 -4.75 2.62
N ASP A 57 -1.13 -4.58 3.86
CA ASP A 57 0.09 -5.14 4.45
C ASP A 57 -0.21 -6.30 5.45
N ILE A 58 -1.42 -6.88 5.39
CA ILE A 58 -1.91 -7.86 6.38
C ILE A 58 -1.06 -9.14 6.47
N GLY A 59 -0.29 -9.46 5.45
CA GLY A 59 0.63 -10.58 5.46
C GLY A 59 1.75 -10.44 6.51
N ARG A 60 2.00 -9.23 7.02
CA ARG A 60 2.95 -8.99 8.12
C ARG A 60 2.50 -9.57 9.46
N ARG A 61 1.25 -10.04 9.55
CA ARG A 61 0.76 -10.79 10.72
C ARG A 61 1.52 -12.08 11.00
N ILE A 62 2.18 -12.63 9.99
CA ILE A 62 2.91 -13.92 10.11
C ILE A 62 4.37 -13.68 10.41
N GLU A 63 4.97 -12.63 9.87
CA GLU A 63 6.39 -12.32 10.03
C GLU A 63 6.66 -10.81 9.89
N THR A 64 7.49 -10.26 10.78
CA THR A 64 7.88 -8.84 10.79
C THR A 64 8.97 -8.50 9.76
N GLY A 65 9.38 -9.44 8.93
CA GLY A 65 10.37 -9.20 7.86
C GLY A 65 9.91 -8.06 6.93
N THR A 66 10.85 -7.22 6.55
CA THR A 66 10.64 -6.14 5.56
C THR A 66 10.73 -6.66 4.13
N HIS A 67 10.45 -7.95 3.92
CA HIS A 67 10.74 -8.66 2.69
C HIS A 67 9.48 -9.00 1.89
N PHE A 68 9.68 -9.54 0.70
CA PHE A 68 8.64 -9.85 -0.29
C PHE A 68 7.54 -10.78 0.25
N LYS A 69 7.86 -11.62 1.22
CA LYS A 69 6.98 -12.66 1.76
C LYS A 69 5.61 -12.12 2.22
N HIS A 70 5.55 -10.92 2.84
CA HIS A 70 4.27 -10.35 3.29
C HIS A 70 3.27 -10.12 2.15
N ILE A 71 3.74 -9.86 0.93
CA ILE A 71 2.92 -9.67 -0.26
C ILE A 71 2.15 -10.96 -0.58
N VAL A 72 2.88 -12.07 -0.62
CA VAL A 72 2.31 -13.38 -0.95
C VAL A 72 1.45 -13.92 0.19
N ASP A 73 1.94 -13.81 1.43
CA ASP A 73 1.19 -14.25 2.61
C ASP A 73 -0.12 -13.46 2.78
N GLY A 74 -0.11 -12.16 2.48
CA GLY A 74 -1.30 -11.32 2.48
C GLY A 74 -2.30 -11.75 1.40
N TYR A 75 -1.82 -11.98 0.19
CA TYR A 75 -2.63 -12.48 -0.91
C TYR A 75 -3.30 -13.82 -0.56
N GLU A 76 -2.52 -14.81 -0.15
CA GLU A 76 -3.02 -16.15 0.19
C GLU A 76 -4.04 -16.07 1.35
N CYS A 77 -3.70 -15.35 2.41
CA CYS A 77 -4.58 -15.15 3.56
C CYS A 77 -5.94 -14.55 3.13
N MET A 78 -5.92 -13.47 2.38
CA MET A 78 -7.16 -12.81 1.97
C MET A 78 -7.98 -13.65 0.98
N MET A 79 -7.33 -14.43 0.12
CA MET A 79 -8.01 -15.40 -0.74
C MET A 79 -8.69 -16.51 0.07
N GLU A 80 -8.09 -17.01 1.14
CA GLU A 80 -8.71 -18.01 2.03
C GLU A 80 -9.98 -17.50 2.72
N TYR A 81 -10.02 -16.21 3.06
CA TYR A 81 -11.22 -15.55 3.60
C TYR A 81 -12.24 -15.14 2.53
N GLY A 82 -11.92 -15.29 1.24
CA GLY A 82 -12.77 -14.88 0.12
C GLY A 82 -12.77 -13.36 -0.13
N TYR A 83 -11.78 -12.63 0.38
CA TYR A 83 -11.62 -11.19 0.21
C TYR A 83 -10.68 -10.88 -0.97
N ASP A 84 -11.07 -11.30 -2.16
CA ASP A 84 -10.30 -11.23 -3.40
C ASP A 84 -9.83 -9.80 -3.77
N GLU A 85 -10.63 -8.78 -3.45
CA GLU A 85 -10.26 -7.39 -3.69
C GLU A 85 -9.15 -6.90 -2.76
N VAL A 86 -9.12 -7.37 -1.50
CA VAL A 86 -8.00 -7.12 -0.58
C VAL A 86 -6.77 -7.92 -1.01
N ALA A 87 -6.95 -9.21 -1.34
CA ALA A 87 -5.86 -10.06 -1.84
C ALA A 87 -5.16 -9.43 -3.05
N ARG A 88 -5.95 -8.89 -4.00
CA ARG A 88 -5.43 -8.15 -5.14
C ARG A 88 -4.49 -7.02 -4.73
N VAL A 89 -4.90 -6.19 -3.78
CA VAL A 89 -4.09 -5.04 -3.32
C VAL A 89 -2.89 -5.50 -2.52
N CYS A 90 -2.98 -6.56 -1.71
CA CYS A 90 -1.79 -7.18 -1.10
C CYS A 90 -0.73 -7.51 -2.16
N MET A 91 -1.14 -8.01 -3.34
CA MET A 91 -0.22 -8.38 -4.42
C MET A 91 0.33 -7.17 -5.19
N THR A 92 -0.40 -6.03 -5.27
CA THR A 92 -0.07 -4.92 -6.17
C THR A 92 0.52 -3.68 -5.49
N HIS A 93 0.31 -3.49 -4.17
CA HIS A 93 0.62 -2.23 -3.48
C HIS A 93 2.09 -1.79 -3.59
N SER A 94 3.02 -2.73 -3.58
CA SER A 94 4.46 -2.46 -3.65
C SER A 94 5.01 -2.30 -5.08
N PHE A 95 4.16 -2.39 -6.12
CA PHE A 95 4.57 -2.42 -7.51
C PHE A 95 4.06 -1.23 -8.31
N GLN A 96 4.55 -0.03 -8.02
CA GLN A 96 4.34 1.18 -8.83
C GLN A 96 4.81 0.96 -10.27
N ILE A 97 5.83 0.15 -10.45
CA ILE A 97 6.22 -0.45 -11.74
C ILE A 97 5.79 -1.91 -11.71
N LYS A 98 4.96 -2.32 -12.66
CA LYS A 98 4.36 -3.65 -12.77
C LYS A 98 5.38 -4.70 -13.20
N ASN A 99 6.42 -4.87 -12.39
CA ASN A 99 7.51 -5.82 -12.58
C ASN A 99 8.04 -6.28 -11.22
N ILE A 100 8.13 -7.58 -10.97
CA ILE A 100 8.60 -8.14 -9.70
C ILE A 100 10.04 -7.69 -9.37
N GLU A 101 10.90 -7.47 -10.37
CA GLU A 101 12.27 -7.00 -10.21
C GLU A 101 12.36 -5.54 -9.72
N SER A 102 11.25 -4.79 -9.75
CA SER A 102 11.17 -3.43 -9.19
C SER A 102 10.95 -3.43 -7.67
N TYR A 103 10.78 -4.60 -7.05
CA TYR A 103 10.61 -4.68 -5.60
C TYR A 103 11.84 -4.15 -4.86
N VAL A 104 11.62 -3.26 -3.90
CA VAL A 104 12.69 -2.72 -3.06
C VAL A 104 12.85 -3.60 -1.84
N GLY A 105 13.85 -4.45 -1.86
CA GLY A 105 14.11 -5.44 -0.81
C GLY A 105 14.47 -6.81 -1.39
N LYS A 106 14.48 -7.82 -0.53
CA LYS A 106 14.82 -9.19 -0.92
C LYS A 106 13.55 -9.97 -1.29
N ILE A 107 13.59 -10.72 -2.39
CA ILE A 107 12.57 -11.72 -2.71
C ILE A 107 12.93 -12.99 -1.91
N ASP A 108 12.25 -13.18 -0.79
CA ASP A 108 12.52 -14.20 0.22
C ASP A 108 11.45 -15.29 0.28
N VAL A 109 10.92 -15.64 -0.87
CA VAL A 109 9.92 -16.71 -1.05
C VAL A 109 10.47 -17.80 -1.97
N PRO A 110 9.91 -19.04 -1.92
CA PRO A 110 10.23 -20.08 -2.90
C PRO A 110 9.95 -19.63 -4.34
N GLU A 111 10.70 -20.18 -5.30
CA GLU A 111 10.58 -19.85 -6.74
C GLU A 111 9.14 -19.95 -7.26
N GLU A 112 8.40 -20.98 -6.84
CA GLU A 112 7.00 -21.17 -7.21
C GLU A 112 6.13 -19.95 -6.83
N LYS A 113 6.35 -19.36 -5.65
CA LYS A 113 5.59 -18.20 -5.16
C LYS A 113 6.03 -16.91 -5.87
N SER A 114 7.31 -16.75 -6.13
CA SER A 114 7.80 -15.60 -6.91
C SER A 114 7.30 -15.65 -8.36
N GLU A 115 7.21 -16.82 -8.97
CA GLU A 115 6.67 -16.99 -10.31
C GLU A 115 5.15 -16.78 -10.36
N MET A 116 4.43 -17.19 -9.30
CA MET A 116 3.00 -16.87 -9.16
C MET A 116 2.79 -15.34 -9.12
N ALA A 117 3.57 -14.63 -8.32
CA ALA A 117 3.48 -13.17 -8.21
C ALA A 117 3.86 -12.50 -9.54
N ARG A 118 4.91 -12.96 -10.22
CA ARG A 118 5.32 -12.49 -11.55
C ARG A 118 4.19 -12.65 -12.56
N THR A 119 3.59 -13.84 -12.60
CA THR A 119 2.48 -14.16 -13.49
C THR A 119 1.28 -13.27 -13.21
N PHE A 120 0.94 -13.08 -11.92
CA PHE A 120 -0.14 -12.19 -11.50
C PHE A 120 0.10 -10.76 -11.98
N LEU A 121 1.28 -10.19 -11.70
CA LEU A 121 1.63 -8.82 -12.10
C LEU A 121 1.62 -8.63 -13.63
N ASN A 122 2.03 -9.62 -14.40
CA ASN A 122 2.06 -9.53 -15.85
C ASN A 122 0.67 -9.47 -16.48
N HIS A 123 -0.32 -10.13 -15.87
CA HIS A 123 -1.67 -10.26 -16.44
C HIS A 123 -2.69 -9.28 -15.85
N ILE A 124 -2.42 -8.71 -14.67
CA ILE A 124 -3.37 -7.79 -14.06
C ILE A 124 -3.37 -6.44 -14.76
N GLU A 125 -4.55 -5.87 -14.95
CA GLU A 125 -4.73 -4.45 -15.26
C GLU A 125 -5.01 -3.71 -13.95
N LEU A 126 -4.13 -2.78 -13.59
CA LEU A 126 -4.26 -1.99 -12.36
C LEU A 126 -5.44 -1.02 -12.50
N ASP A 127 -6.31 -1.02 -11.51
CA ASP A 127 -7.39 -0.05 -11.39
C ASP A 127 -7.03 1.11 -10.45
N ASP A 128 -7.95 2.06 -10.30
CA ASP A 128 -7.75 3.23 -9.46
C ASP A 128 -7.54 2.89 -7.98
N TYR A 129 -8.04 1.76 -7.49
CA TYR A 129 -7.79 1.33 -6.10
C TYR A 129 -6.38 0.78 -5.92
N ASP A 130 -5.85 0.02 -6.87
CA ASP A 130 -4.44 -0.39 -6.85
C ASP A 130 -3.51 0.82 -6.81
N LEU A 131 -3.75 1.78 -7.72
CA LEU A 131 -2.98 3.01 -7.84
C LEU A 131 -3.09 3.89 -6.58
N LEU A 132 -4.28 3.96 -5.98
CA LEU A 132 -4.53 4.70 -4.76
C LEU A 132 -3.74 4.13 -3.58
N ILE A 133 -3.74 2.81 -3.42
CA ILE A 133 -3.02 2.20 -2.30
C ILE A 133 -1.51 2.27 -2.51
N GLN A 134 -1.01 2.16 -3.74
CA GLN A 134 0.39 2.44 -4.06
C GLN A 134 0.81 3.86 -3.67
N LEU A 135 -0.07 4.85 -3.91
CA LEU A 135 0.16 6.23 -3.46
C LEU A 135 0.14 6.35 -1.95
N CYS A 136 -0.86 5.75 -1.28
CA CYS A 136 -1.02 5.85 0.17
C CYS A 136 0.13 5.19 0.93
N ASP A 137 0.64 4.05 0.47
CA ASP A 137 1.85 3.43 1.01
C ASP A 137 3.08 4.34 0.89
N ALA A 138 3.19 5.11 -0.21
CA ALA A 138 4.28 6.05 -0.46
C ALA A 138 4.19 7.39 0.31
N ILE A 139 3.18 7.58 1.16
CA ILE A 139 2.97 8.79 1.99
C ILE A 139 2.60 8.46 3.44
N ALA A 140 2.60 7.19 3.84
CA ALA A 140 2.24 6.74 5.17
C ALA A 140 3.47 6.32 5.99
N LEU A 141 3.58 6.82 7.22
CA LEU A 141 4.42 6.29 8.29
C LEU A 141 3.51 5.84 9.44
N PRO A 142 4.01 5.03 10.39
CA PRO A 142 3.24 4.64 11.56
C PRO A 142 2.72 5.82 12.39
N GLU A 143 3.47 6.92 12.42
CA GLU A 143 3.15 8.12 13.20
C GLU A 143 2.13 9.04 12.49
N GLY A 144 1.79 8.75 11.24
CA GLY A 144 0.85 9.53 10.45
C GLY A 144 1.32 9.80 9.02
N PRO A 145 0.51 10.54 8.23
CA PRO A 145 0.85 10.88 6.86
C PRO A 145 2.05 11.83 6.79
N VAL A 146 2.85 11.66 5.75
CA VAL A 146 4.06 12.49 5.52
C VAL A 146 4.16 12.87 4.04
N SER A 147 5.06 13.82 3.74
CA SER A 147 5.39 14.10 2.35
C SER A 147 6.03 12.87 1.69
N MET A 148 5.78 12.70 0.39
CA MET A 148 6.36 11.61 -0.40
C MET A 148 7.89 11.61 -0.29
N GLU A 149 8.52 12.78 -0.35
CA GLU A 149 9.96 12.91 -0.20
C GLU A 149 10.48 12.32 1.13
N LYS A 150 9.78 12.61 2.24
CA LYS A 150 10.13 12.05 3.56
C LYS A 150 9.97 10.54 3.59
N ARG A 151 8.89 10.01 3.02
CA ARG A 151 8.63 8.57 3.00
C ARG A 151 9.64 7.81 2.13
N LEU A 152 9.93 8.32 0.92
CA LEU A 152 10.89 7.69 0.02
C LEU A 152 12.32 7.72 0.59
N ARG A 153 12.68 8.78 1.31
CA ARG A 153 13.95 8.85 2.05
C ARG A 153 14.02 7.82 3.17
N ASP A 154 12.96 7.64 3.95
CA ASP A 154 12.87 6.58 4.97
C ASP A 154 13.08 5.18 4.37
N ILE A 155 12.49 4.91 3.20
CA ILE A 155 12.72 3.64 2.49
C ILE A 155 14.17 3.51 2.03
N GLU A 156 14.74 4.57 1.45
CA GLU A 156 16.12 4.60 0.98
C GLU A 156 17.12 4.38 2.13
N GLU A 157 16.88 4.97 3.30
CA GLU A 157 17.71 4.77 4.50
C GLU A 157 17.64 3.32 5.00
N ARG A 158 16.49 2.66 4.90
CA ARG A 158 16.31 1.25 5.32
C ARG A 158 16.89 0.23 4.35
N TYR A 159 16.84 0.52 3.05
CA TYR A 159 17.22 -0.44 1.99
C TYR A 159 18.51 -0.07 1.24
N GLY A 160 19.07 1.12 1.52
CA GLY A 160 20.30 1.60 0.91
C GLY A 160 20.12 2.30 -0.44
N SER A 161 18.98 2.12 -1.11
CA SER A 161 18.63 2.82 -2.36
C SER A 161 17.14 2.74 -2.64
N TYR A 162 16.64 3.69 -3.43
CA TYR A 162 15.30 3.63 -4.02
C TYR A 162 15.40 3.94 -5.51
N PRO A 163 14.94 3.03 -6.42
CA PRO A 163 15.10 3.20 -7.87
C PRO A 163 14.44 4.48 -8.38
N GLU A 164 15.15 5.22 -9.25
CA GLU A 164 14.69 6.53 -9.73
C GLU A 164 13.41 6.44 -10.58
N ASP A 165 13.27 5.42 -11.40
CA ASP A 165 12.07 5.14 -12.19
C ASP A 165 10.84 4.89 -11.30
N LYS A 166 11.04 4.18 -10.20
CA LYS A 166 10.00 3.95 -9.18
C LYS A 166 9.65 5.24 -8.43
N ARG A 167 10.65 6.06 -8.09
CA ARG A 167 10.46 7.39 -7.51
C ARG A 167 9.62 8.28 -8.42
N GLN A 168 10.00 8.35 -9.70
CA GLN A 168 9.26 9.09 -10.71
C GLN A 168 7.81 8.61 -10.80
N ARG A 169 7.59 7.29 -10.76
CA ARG A 169 6.23 6.74 -10.80
C ARG A 169 5.39 7.12 -9.59
N CYS A 170 5.97 7.21 -8.40
CA CYS A 170 5.26 7.71 -7.20
C CYS A 170 4.78 9.17 -7.40
N TYR A 171 5.61 10.04 -7.97
CA TYR A 171 5.20 11.42 -8.27
C TYR A 171 4.14 11.50 -9.38
N GLU A 172 4.17 10.61 -10.36
CA GLU A 172 3.11 10.51 -11.38
C GLU A 172 1.77 10.09 -10.75
N LEU A 173 1.77 9.15 -9.80
CA LEU A 173 0.59 8.77 -9.05
C LEU A 173 0.04 9.95 -8.23
N LYS A 174 0.92 10.72 -7.57
CA LYS A 174 0.53 11.95 -6.87
C LYS A 174 -0.18 12.91 -7.83
N ALA A 175 0.43 13.23 -8.97
CA ALA A 175 -0.13 14.14 -9.96
C ALA A 175 -1.48 13.63 -10.50
N TYR A 176 -1.59 12.34 -10.76
CA TYR A 176 -2.82 11.69 -11.23
C TYR A 176 -4.00 11.88 -10.25
N PHE A 177 -3.76 11.64 -8.96
CA PHE A 177 -4.81 11.83 -7.97
C PHE A 177 -5.09 13.29 -7.65
N GLU A 178 -4.09 14.18 -7.71
CA GLU A 178 -4.31 15.63 -7.59
C GLU A 178 -5.19 16.16 -8.73
N GLU A 179 -4.98 15.69 -9.95
CA GLU A 179 -5.85 16.01 -11.08
C GLU A 179 -7.27 15.50 -10.86
N LYS A 180 -7.46 14.26 -10.41
CA LYS A 180 -8.78 13.69 -10.09
C LYS A 180 -9.51 14.43 -8.98
N MET A 181 -8.79 14.87 -7.96
CA MET A 181 -9.35 15.61 -6.82
C MET A 181 -9.56 17.11 -7.12
N GLY A 182 -8.83 17.67 -8.08
CA GLY A 182 -8.74 19.12 -8.30
C GLY A 182 -8.12 19.87 -7.11
N ARG A 183 -7.29 19.21 -6.30
CA ARG A 183 -6.71 19.73 -5.05
C ARG A 183 -5.34 19.12 -4.81
N SER A 184 -4.49 19.84 -4.03
CA SER A 184 -3.23 19.29 -3.54
C SER A 184 -3.47 18.04 -2.68
N LEU A 185 -2.66 17.00 -2.90
CA LEU A 185 -2.64 15.79 -2.08
C LEU A 185 -2.39 16.14 -0.61
N TYR A 186 -1.41 16.99 -0.35
CA TYR A 186 -0.99 17.33 1.02
C TYR A 186 -2.05 18.11 1.78
N ASP A 187 -2.80 18.99 1.11
CA ASP A 187 -3.97 19.66 1.71
C ASP A 187 -5.04 18.63 2.13
N VAL A 188 -5.28 17.62 1.31
CA VAL A 188 -6.29 16.59 1.57
C VAL A 188 -5.93 15.70 2.75
N ILE A 189 -4.66 15.29 2.83
CA ILE A 189 -4.19 14.40 3.91
C ILE A 189 -3.76 15.16 5.18
N GLY A 190 -3.63 16.48 5.13
CA GLY A 190 -3.26 17.32 6.27
C GLY A 190 -1.76 17.33 6.56
N VAL A 191 -0.94 17.37 5.52
CA VAL A 191 0.53 17.45 5.62
C VAL A 191 0.97 18.82 5.12
N ASP A 192 1.76 19.53 5.92
CA ASP A 192 2.42 20.74 5.45
C ASP A 192 3.47 20.38 4.39
N GLU A 193 3.40 21.04 3.26
CA GLU A 193 4.42 20.91 2.22
C GLU A 193 5.72 21.51 2.77
N ILE A 194 6.60 20.65 3.30
CA ILE A 194 7.93 21.11 3.73
C ILE A 194 8.68 21.42 2.43
N THR A 195 8.75 22.68 2.09
CA THR A 195 9.73 23.19 1.15
C THR A 195 11.09 22.90 1.77
N LEU A 196 11.75 21.84 1.31
CA LEU A 196 13.13 21.56 1.71
C LEU A 196 13.99 22.72 1.24
N PRO A 197 14.89 23.23 2.10
CA PRO A 197 15.80 24.31 1.73
C PRO A 197 16.79 23.88 0.66
#